data_cacb26ef3ecd59c20087b9bb22f456b2
#
_entry.id   cacb26ef3ecd59c20087b9bb22f456b2
#
_cell.length_a   1.000
_cell.length_b   1.000
_cell.length_c   1.000
_cell.angle_alpha   90.00
_cell.angle_beta   90.00
_cell.angle_gamma   90.00
#
_symmetry.space_group_name_H-M   'P 1'
#
loop_
_entity.id
_entity.type
_entity.pdbx_description
1 polymer ?
#
loop_
_entity_poly.entity_id
_entity_poly.type
_entity_poly.pdbx_seq_one_letter_code
_entity_poly.pdbx_strand_id
1 'polypeptide(L)'
;MRSLSRRQFVGFMGVAAAAVAGLGLVGCGGSSSSDSGSKVQTIKDRGKLKCGVKKDVVGYGLLDTATGKYEGMEIDLCYQVAAKIFDVSYEDAKDKDLVEFTDVTPKTRGPLIDNDTLDLICATYTITDVRKQDWDFTDPYRTDHVGILVKKGSMSSMNDLDGKHIGVSQGSTTKDEITKMLQDNGFTATPQFDEYPDYPSINSALDAGQIDAFAMDRSTLKTYTTDDKELLQPEIEFGAQDYGIATKKGSDLSEVTEAVVKDVTSNGWIDEEIQTWGLL
;
A
#
# COMPACT_ATOMS: atom_id res chain seq x y z
N MET A 1 46.71 32.17 -4.78
CA MET A 1 46.67 33.61 -5.14
C MET A 1 45.27 33.96 -5.61
N ARG A 2 44.72 34.87 -4.84
CA ARG A 2 43.68 35.88 -5.04
C ARG A 2 42.22 35.45 -5.15
N SER A 3 41.58 35.70 -4.02
CA SER A 3 40.17 36.01 -3.78
C SER A 3 39.71 37.30 -4.46
N LEU A 4 38.43 37.41 -4.78
CA LEU A 4 37.63 38.65 -4.89
C LEU A 4 36.16 38.24 -4.80
N SER A 5 35.43 38.47 -3.78
CA SER A 5 34.84 39.60 -3.05
C SER A 5 33.64 40.24 -3.73
N ARG A 6 32.55 40.10 -2.99
CA ARG A 6 31.23 40.81 -2.94
C ARG A 6 31.29 42.29 -3.36
N ARG A 7 30.19 42.80 -3.95
CA ARG A 7 29.44 44.04 -3.58
C ARG A 7 28.40 44.37 -4.63
N GLN A 8 27.14 44.37 -4.26
CA GLN A 8 26.21 45.49 -4.04
C GLN A 8 25.99 46.41 -5.26
N PHE A 9 24.72 46.50 -5.71
CA PHE A 9 24.17 47.71 -6.30
C PHE A 9 22.79 48.01 -5.65
N VAL A 10 22.74 49.23 -5.09
CA VAL A 10 21.60 49.88 -4.44
C VAL A 10 21.06 50.94 -5.36
N GLY A 11 19.75 51.01 -5.51
CA GLY A 11 18.99 52.28 -5.58
C GLY A 11 18.75 52.92 -6.93
N PHE A 12 17.50 53.16 -7.26
CA PHE A 12 16.99 54.51 -7.47
C PHE A 12 15.47 54.58 -7.28
N MET A 13 15.06 55.53 -6.47
CA MET A 13 13.67 55.96 -6.23
C MET A 13 13.15 56.74 -7.44
N GLY A 14 11.85 56.64 -7.68
CA GLY A 14 11.08 57.56 -8.50
C GLY A 14 9.62 57.57 -8.07
N VAL A 15 9.24 58.61 -7.30
CA VAL A 15 7.88 58.89 -6.86
C VAL A 15 7.15 59.66 -7.95
N ALA A 16 5.93 59.28 -8.29
CA ALA A 16 4.91 60.18 -8.82
C ALA A 16 3.50 59.70 -8.36
N ALA A 17 2.89 60.55 -7.55
CA ALA A 17 1.51 60.41 -7.09
C ALA A 17 0.55 61.05 -8.09
N ALA A 18 -0.61 60.40 -8.32
CA ALA A 18 -1.82 61.07 -8.73
C ALA A 18 -3.04 60.26 -8.20
N ALA A 19 -3.81 60.91 -7.35
CA ALA A 19 -5.04 60.44 -6.78
C ALA A 19 -6.21 60.65 -7.74
N VAL A 20 -7.12 59.66 -7.85
CA VAL A 20 -8.54 59.88 -8.14
C VAL A 20 -9.39 58.92 -7.34
N ALA A 21 -10.32 59.48 -6.57
CA ALA A 21 -11.28 58.79 -5.75
C ALA A 21 -12.42 58.15 -6.57
N GLY A 22 -12.88 56.98 -6.16
CA GLY A 22 -14.10 56.34 -6.66
C GLY A 22 -14.56 55.25 -5.71
N LEU A 23 -15.60 55.51 -4.95
CA LEU A 23 -16.27 54.63 -4.00
C LEU A 23 -16.83 53.37 -4.70
N GLY A 24 -16.60 52.21 -4.06
CA GLY A 24 -17.23 50.96 -4.39
C GLY A 24 -16.92 49.90 -3.33
N LEU A 25 -17.61 49.96 -2.18
CA LEU A 25 -17.62 48.90 -1.18
C LEU A 25 -18.43 47.72 -1.74
N VAL A 26 -17.76 46.63 -2.08
CA VAL A 26 -18.36 45.27 -2.01
C VAL A 26 -17.35 44.38 -1.30
N GLY A 27 -17.62 44.12 -0.03
CA GLY A 27 -16.90 43.12 0.74
C GLY A 27 -17.22 41.74 0.19
N CYS A 28 -16.20 41.06 -0.32
CA CYS A 28 -16.18 39.61 -0.36
C CYS A 28 -15.07 39.16 0.58
N GLY A 29 -15.48 38.73 1.77
CA GLY A 29 -14.63 37.92 2.62
C GLY A 29 -14.30 36.65 1.88
N GLY A 30 -13.20 36.65 1.15
CA GLY A 30 -12.59 35.44 0.62
C GLY A 30 -11.92 34.72 1.79
N SER A 31 -12.63 33.77 2.36
CA SER A 31 -11.96 32.67 3.03
C SER A 31 -10.98 32.09 2.02
N SER A 32 -9.69 32.21 2.29
CA SER A 32 -8.66 31.42 1.60
C SER A 32 -8.85 29.96 2.02
N SER A 33 -9.88 29.29 1.45
CA SER A 33 -9.82 27.87 1.27
C SER A 33 -8.61 27.64 0.36
N SER A 34 -7.60 26.96 0.86
CA SER A 34 -6.60 26.31 0.04
C SER A 34 -7.37 25.47 -0.96
N ASP A 35 -7.46 25.96 -2.20
CA ASP A 35 -7.99 25.22 -3.34
C ASP A 35 -7.00 24.10 -3.63
N SER A 36 -7.07 23.02 -2.86
CA SER A 36 -6.51 21.74 -3.25
C SER A 36 -7.45 21.23 -4.35
N GLY A 37 -7.09 21.52 -5.60
CA GLY A 37 -7.87 21.10 -6.77
C GLY A 37 -8.24 19.62 -6.66
N SER A 38 -9.42 19.24 -7.13
CA SER A 38 -9.94 17.86 -7.12
C SER A 38 -8.88 16.89 -7.65
N LYS A 39 -8.50 15.91 -6.83
CA LYS A 39 -7.56 14.83 -7.21
C LYS A 39 -8.16 14.00 -8.34
N VAL A 40 -9.46 13.74 -8.27
CA VAL A 40 -10.20 13.04 -9.31
C VAL A 40 -10.15 13.78 -10.63
N GLN A 41 -10.30 15.12 -10.61
CA GLN A 41 -10.18 15.91 -11.84
C GLN A 41 -8.73 15.90 -12.38
N THR A 42 -7.75 15.98 -11.52
CA THR A 42 -6.33 15.87 -11.92
C THR A 42 -6.03 14.53 -12.59
N ILE A 43 -6.60 13.42 -12.10
CA ILE A 43 -6.47 12.08 -12.70
C ILE A 43 -7.15 12.06 -14.08
N LYS A 44 -8.36 12.62 -14.20
CA LYS A 44 -9.09 12.72 -15.48
C LYS A 44 -8.31 13.52 -16.52
N ASP A 45 -7.78 14.67 -16.14
CA ASP A 45 -6.99 15.54 -17.04
C ASP A 45 -5.70 14.87 -17.50
N ARG A 46 -5.07 14.06 -16.65
CA ARG A 46 -3.89 13.24 -16.98
C ARG A 46 -4.23 12.05 -17.86
N GLY A 47 -5.46 11.56 -17.82
CA GLY A 47 -5.93 10.40 -18.58
C GLY A 47 -5.48 9.05 -18.01
N LYS A 48 -4.86 9.00 -16.83
CA LYS A 48 -4.41 7.77 -16.16
C LYS A 48 -4.50 7.87 -14.63
N LEU A 49 -4.88 6.77 -13.99
CA LEU A 49 -4.81 6.56 -12.55
C LEU A 49 -3.44 5.93 -12.21
N LYS A 50 -2.70 6.49 -11.24
CA LYS A 50 -1.41 5.96 -10.78
C LYS A 50 -1.59 5.12 -9.53
N CYS A 51 -1.38 3.81 -9.65
CA CYS A 51 -1.57 2.84 -8.58
C CYS A 51 -0.25 2.25 -8.11
N GLY A 52 -0.04 2.26 -6.80
CA GLY A 52 1.00 1.45 -6.16
C GLY A 52 0.49 0.05 -5.88
N VAL A 53 1.17 -0.97 -6.41
CA VAL A 53 0.76 -2.37 -6.32
C VAL A 53 1.94 -3.26 -5.94
N LYS A 54 1.67 -4.48 -5.53
CA LYS A 54 2.72 -5.50 -5.36
C LYS A 54 3.17 -6.01 -6.73
N LYS A 55 4.42 -6.52 -6.80
CA LYS A 55 4.95 -7.18 -8.00
C LYS A 55 5.34 -8.63 -7.76
N ASP A 56 5.31 -9.07 -6.52
CA ASP A 56 5.88 -10.32 -6.02
C ASP A 56 4.87 -11.14 -5.18
N VAL A 57 3.59 -10.79 -5.25
CA VAL A 57 2.52 -11.44 -4.48
C VAL A 57 1.53 -12.10 -5.45
N VAL A 58 1.69 -13.41 -5.62
CA VAL A 58 0.85 -14.23 -6.51
C VAL A 58 -0.62 -14.10 -6.13
N GLY A 59 -1.46 -13.85 -7.13
CA GLY A 59 -2.90 -13.70 -6.99
C GLY A 59 -3.38 -12.32 -6.54
N TYR A 60 -2.51 -11.48 -5.95
CA TYR A 60 -2.82 -10.08 -5.61
C TYR A 60 -2.22 -9.09 -6.59
N GLY A 61 -0.90 -9.08 -6.70
CA GLY A 61 -0.15 -8.23 -7.61
C GLY A 61 1.18 -8.90 -7.98
N LEU A 62 1.25 -9.43 -9.18
CA LEU A 62 2.40 -10.11 -9.73
C LEU A 62 2.82 -9.43 -11.03
N LEU A 63 4.11 -9.12 -11.17
CA LEU A 63 4.68 -8.67 -12.43
C LEU A 63 5.19 -9.87 -13.24
N ASP A 64 4.55 -10.15 -14.37
CA ASP A 64 5.12 -11.03 -15.37
C ASP A 64 6.33 -10.35 -16.03
N THR A 65 7.52 -10.77 -15.69
CA THR A 65 8.76 -10.19 -16.18
C THR A 65 9.01 -10.44 -17.68
N ALA A 66 8.33 -11.42 -18.29
CA ALA A 66 8.45 -11.71 -19.71
C ALA A 66 7.61 -10.75 -20.57
N THR A 67 6.43 -10.35 -20.08
CA THR A 67 5.50 -9.46 -20.77
C THR A 67 5.51 -8.03 -20.25
N GLY A 68 6.03 -7.80 -19.05
CA GLY A 68 5.96 -6.52 -18.34
C GLY A 68 4.56 -6.18 -17.83
N LYS A 69 3.61 -7.13 -17.82
CA LYS A 69 2.24 -6.90 -17.36
C LYS A 69 2.08 -7.31 -15.91
N TYR A 70 1.25 -6.54 -15.22
CA TYR A 70 0.79 -6.89 -13.88
C TYR A 70 -0.49 -7.70 -13.96
N GLU A 71 -0.66 -8.65 -13.03
CA GLU A 71 -1.86 -9.48 -12.89
C GLU A 71 -2.18 -9.74 -11.42
N GLY A 72 -3.46 -10.00 -11.12
CA GLY A 72 -3.95 -10.31 -9.78
C GLY A 72 -5.17 -9.49 -9.40
N MET A 73 -5.85 -9.90 -8.33
CA MET A 73 -7.07 -9.29 -7.82
C MET A 73 -6.92 -7.78 -7.56
N GLU A 74 -5.80 -7.35 -6.98
CA GLU A 74 -5.56 -5.93 -6.67
C GLU A 74 -5.28 -5.10 -7.93
N ILE A 75 -4.74 -5.73 -8.97
CA ILE A 75 -4.57 -5.12 -10.29
C ILE A 75 -5.93 -4.88 -10.93
N ASP A 76 -6.80 -5.88 -10.89
CA ASP A 76 -8.16 -5.78 -11.41
C ASP A 76 -9.01 -4.78 -10.60
N LEU A 77 -8.83 -4.72 -9.27
CA LEU A 77 -9.47 -3.72 -8.42
C LEU A 77 -9.04 -2.28 -8.77
N CYS A 78 -7.78 -2.05 -9.15
CA CYS A 78 -7.32 -0.75 -9.65
C CYS A 78 -8.04 -0.36 -10.95
N TYR A 79 -8.31 -1.32 -11.84
CA TYR A 79 -9.10 -1.06 -13.06
C TYR A 79 -10.57 -0.77 -12.75
N GLN A 80 -11.17 -1.37 -11.71
CA GLN A 80 -12.51 -1.00 -11.23
C GLN A 80 -12.56 0.47 -10.77
N VAL A 81 -11.53 0.89 -10.03
CA VAL A 81 -11.42 2.31 -9.62
C VAL A 81 -11.26 3.23 -10.83
N ALA A 82 -10.40 2.86 -11.79
CA ALA A 82 -10.22 3.63 -13.02
C ALA A 82 -11.51 3.72 -13.83
N ALA A 83 -12.24 2.61 -13.99
CA ALA A 83 -13.53 2.57 -14.66
C ALA A 83 -14.53 3.58 -14.05
N LYS A 84 -14.58 3.63 -12.72
CA LYS A 84 -15.43 4.60 -11.99
C LYS A 84 -14.99 6.04 -12.20
N ILE A 85 -13.69 6.33 -12.18
CA ILE A 85 -13.14 7.69 -12.36
C ILE A 85 -13.44 8.20 -13.78
N PHE A 86 -13.20 7.37 -14.81
CA PHE A 86 -13.29 7.77 -16.21
C PHE A 86 -14.69 7.55 -16.82
N ASP A 87 -15.65 7.03 -16.03
CA ASP A 87 -17.03 6.74 -16.47
C ASP A 87 -17.07 5.82 -17.70
N VAL A 88 -16.36 4.70 -17.61
CA VAL A 88 -16.26 3.65 -18.64
C VAL A 88 -16.52 2.28 -18.03
N SER A 89 -16.64 1.22 -18.87
CA SER A 89 -16.69 -0.15 -18.38
C SER A 89 -15.32 -0.60 -17.84
N TYR A 90 -15.31 -1.67 -17.04
CA TYR A 90 -14.07 -2.29 -16.56
C TYR A 90 -13.19 -2.77 -17.72
N GLU A 91 -13.80 -3.40 -18.73
CA GLU A 91 -13.12 -3.86 -19.94
C GLU A 91 -12.49 -2.69 -20.70
N ASP A 92 -13.24 -1.60 -20.87
CA ASP A 92 -12.73 -0.38 -21.50
C ASP A 92 -11.56 0.23 -20.72
N ALA A 93 -11.59 0.18 -19.39
CA ALA A 93 -10.50 0.68 -18.57
C ALA A 93 -9.20 -0.13 -18.77
N LYS A 94 -9.32 -1.45 -18.94
CA LYS A 94 -8.21 -2.35 -19.28
C LYS A 94 -7.72 -2.14 -20.72
N ASP A 95 -8.62 -2.16 -21.68
CA ASP A 95 -8.28 -2.06 -23.11
C ASP A 95 -7.64 -0.71 -23.46
N LYS A 96 -8.06 0.37 -22.80
CA LYS A 96 -7.49 1.72 -22.95
C LYS A 96 -6.28 1.96 -22.06
N ASP A 97 -5.88 0.98 -21.25
CA ASP A 97 -4.74 1.06 -20.33
C ASP A 97 -4.82 2.31 -19.42
N LEU A 98 -5.97 2.51 -18.75
CA LEU A 98 -6.23 3.71 -17.95
C LEU A 98 -5.54 3.72 -16.58
N VAL A 99 -4.71 2.72 -16.27
CA VAL A 99 -3.94 2.61 -15.03
C VAL A 99 -2.45 2.57 -15.32
N GLU A 100 -1.68 3.31 -14.55
CA GLU A 100 -0.22 3.24 -14.51
C GLU A 100 0.19 2.56 -13.20
N PHE A 101 0.82 1.39 -13.28
CA PHE A 101 1.25 0.63 -12.13
C PHE A 101 2.69 0.93 -11.74
N THR A 102 2.93 1.06 -10.44
CA THR A 102 4.27 1.17 -9.85
C THR A 102 4.40 0.13 -8.74
N ASP A 103 5.49 -0.63 -8.74
CA ASP A 103 5.76 -1.60 -7.69
C ASP A 103 6.10 -0.91 -6.36
N VAL A 104 5.51 -1.43 -5.29
CA VAL A 104 5.73 -0.93 -3.93
C VAL A 104 6.02 -2.05 -2.94
N THR A 105 6.74 -1.69 -1.89
CA THR A 105 6.96 -2.55 -0.72
C THR A 105 6.17 -2.00 0.48
N PRO A 106 5.98 -2.75 1.56
CA PRO A 106 5.33 -2.23 2.75
C PRO A 106 5.99 -0.96 3.31
N LYS A 107 7.31 -0.80 3.10
CA LYS A 107 8.08 0.38 3.53
C LYS A 107 7.90 1.59 2.62
N THR A 108 7.77 1.39 1.31
CA THR A 108 7.81 2.49 0.32
C THR A 108 6.45 3.04 -0.04
N ARG A 109 5.37 2.26 0.11
CA ARG A 109 4.03 2.61 -0.37
C ARG A 109 3.48 3.90 0.22
N GLY A 110 3.56 4.13 1.53
CA GLY A 110 3.06 5.35 2.18
C GLY A 110 3.74 6.63 1.66
N PRO A 111 5.07 6.75 1.72
CA PRO A 111 5.79 7.93 1.21
C PRO A 111 5.49 8.29 -0.26
N LEU A 112 5.09 7.32 -1.09
CA LEU A 112 4.75 7.58 -2.50
C LEU A 112 3.36 8.22 -2.69
N ILE A 113 2.43 8.01 -1.74
CA ILE A 113 1.19 8.80 -1.67
C ILE A 113 1.50 10.22 -1.20
N ASP A 114 2.31 10.36 -0.15
CA ASP A 114 2.57 11.64 0.50
C ASP A 114 3.19 12.66 -0.46
N ASN A 115 4.06 12.19 -1.35
CA ASN A 115 4.75 13.04 -2.34
C ASN A 115 4.03 13.13 -3.70
N ASP A 116 2.77 12.65 -3.79
CA ASP A 116 1.94 12.65 -4.99
C ASP A 116 2.52 11.88 -6.20
N THR A 117 3.49 10.99 -5.98
CA THR A 117 3.99 10.06 -7.02
C THR A 117 2.88 9.10 -7.43
N LEU A 118 2.09 8.63 -6.46
CA LEU A 118 0.95 7.75 -6.65
C LEU A 118 -0.34 8.43 -6.20
N ASP A 119 -1.45 8.01 -6.80
CA ASP A 119 -2.77 8.48 -6.43
C ASP A 119 -3.38 7.61 -5.33
N LEU A 120 -3.15 6.29 -5.41
CA LEU A 120 -3.62 5.31 -4.44
C LEU A 120 -2.63 4.14 -4.28
N ILE A 121 -2.81 3.37 -3.21
CA ILE A 121 -2.14 2.09 -2.98
C ILE A 121 -3.20 1.00 -2.86
N CYS A 122 -3.04 -0.06 -3.66
CA CYS A 122 -3.77 -1.32 -3.58
C CYS A 122 -2.73 -2.45 -3.57
N ALA A 123 -2.23 -2.81 -2.38
CA ALA A 123 -0.99 -3.59 -2.24
C ALA A 123 -0.94 -4.34 -0.90
N THR A 124 -1.93 -5.22 -0.63
CA THR A 124 -2.10 -5.94 0.65
C THR A 124 -1.87 -4.99 1.84
N TYR A 125 -2.55 -3.83 1.81
CA TYR A 125 -2.28 -2.77 2.77
C TYR A 125 -3.21 -2.87 3.97
N THR A 126 -2.71 -3.51 5.03
CA THR A 126 -3.44 -3.67 6.30
C THR A 126 -3.87 -2.32 6.85
N ILE A 127 -5.16 -2.17 7.08
CA ILE A 127 -5.77 -1.04 7.76
C ILE A 127 -5.38 -1.10 9.24
N THR A 128 -4.76 -0.03 9.76
CA THR A 128 -4.48 0.12 11.19
C THR A 128 -4.80 1.52 11.67
N ASP A 129 -5.08 1.68 12.96
CA ASP A 129 -5.36 3.02 13.53
C ASP A 129 -4.17 3.97 13.39
N VAL A 130 -2.95 3.44 13.43
CA VAL A 130 -1.73 4.23 13.20
C VAL A 130 -1.70 4.74 11.75
N ARG A 131 -1.91 3.86 10.77
CA ARG A 131 -1.90 4.22 9.34
C ARG A 131 -3.04 5.17 8.96
N LYS A 132 -4.21 5.04 9.62
CA LYS A 132 -5.35 5.95 9.44
C LYS A 132 -5.07 7.39 9.90
N GLN A 133 -4.02 7.64 10.66
CA GLN A 133 -3.62 9.01 11.02
C GLN A 133 -3.06 9.76 9.80
N ASP A 134 -2.34 9.04 8.92
CA ASP A 134 -1.63 9.63 7.79
C ASP A 134 -2.40 9.49 6.46
N TRP A 135 -3.17 8.40 6.28
CA TRP A 135 -3.89 8.11 5.03
C TRP A 135 -5.37 7.80 5.28
N ASP A 136 -6.19 8.03 4.25
CA ASP A 136 -7.56 7.49 4.23
C ASP A 136 -7.53 6.07 3.68
N PHE A 137 -8.30 5.18 4.29
CA PHE A 137 -8.48 3.80 3.85
C PHE A 137 -9.95 3.54 3.54
N THR A 138 -10.20 2.70 2.56
CA THR A 138 -11.53 2.14 2.33
C THR A 138 -11.91 1.17 3.45
N ASP A 139 -13.19 0.77 3.50
CA ASP A 139 -13.58 -0.46 4.18
C ASP A 139 -12.73 -1.64 3.63
N PRO A 140 -12.52 -2.72 4.40
CA PRO A 140 -11.72 -3.82 3.94
C PRO A 140 -12.37 -4.54 2.75
N TYR A 141 -11.58 -4.77 1.67
CA TYR A 141 -12.00 -5.65 0.58
C TYR A 141 -11.67 -7.11 0.84
N ARG A 142 -10.78 -7.39 1.79
CA ARG A 142 -10.40 -8.74 2.22
C ARG A 142 -9.80 -8.73 3.61
N THR A 143 -10.01 -9.81 4.36
CA THR A 143 -9.26 -10.15 5.59
C THR A 143 -8.40 -11.37 5.32
N ASP A 144 -7.11 -11.29 5.67
CA ASP A 144 -6.15 -12.39 5.73
C ASP A 144 -5.64 -12.52 7.17
N HIS A 145 -4.76 -13.48 7.44
CA HIS A 145 -4.15 -13.68 8.75
C HIS A 145 -2.65 -13.86 8.62
N VAL A 146 -1.89 -13.50 9.64
CA VAL A 146 -0.45 -13.76 9.67
C VAL A 146 -0.19 -15.28 9.81
N GLY A 147 0.83 -15.74 9.12
CA GLY A 147 1.36 -17.09 9.21
C GLY A 147 2.86 -17.11 9.37
N ILE A 148 3.39 -18.27 9.70
CA ILE A 148 4.82 -18.52 9.88
C ILE A 148 5.18 -19.76 9.08
N LEU A 149 6.06 -19.63 8.09
CA LEU A 149 6.58 -20.70 7.26
C LEU A 149 7.92 -21.15 7.82
N VAL A 150 8.10 -22.45 7.99
CA VAL A 150 9.30 -23.07 8.51
C VAL A 150 9.77 -24.21 7.61
N LYS A 151 11.02 -24.65 7.74
CA LYS A 151 11.45 -25.91 7.13
C LYS A 151 10.71 -27.08 7.79
N LYS A 152 10.26 -28.02 6.98
CA LYS A 152 9.43 -29.14 7.42
C LYS A 152 10.09 -29.93 8.55
N GLY A 153 9.32 -30.07 9.64
CA GLY A 153 9.77 -30.79 10.84
C GLY A 153 10.83 -30.06 11.68
N SER A 154 11.18 -28.82 11.37
CA SER A 154 12.14 -28.03 12.16
C SER A 154 11.55 -27.48 13.45
N MET A 155 10.23 -27.25 13.48
CA MET A 155 9.49 -26.73 14.62
C MET A 155 8.11 -27.41 14.67
N SER A 156 7.53 -27.52 15.87
CA SER A 156 6.23 -28.15 16.09
C SER A 156 5.27 -27.27 16.90
N SER A 157 5.76 -26.23 17.53
CA SER A 157 4.96 -25.33 18.35
C SER A 157 5.48 -23.90 18.28
N MET A 158 4.64 -22.92 18.66
CA MET A 158 5.03 -21.51 18.76
C MET A 158 6.13 -21.28 19.81
N ASN A 159 6.27 -22.16 20.81
CA ASN A 159 7.39 -22.06 21.78
C ASN A 159 8.74 -22.41 21.14
N ASP A 160 8.77 -23.16 20.04
CA ASP A 160 10.02 -23.48 19.33
C ASP A 160 10.62 -22.25 18.62
N LEU A 161 9.89 -21.13 18.57
CA LEU A 161 10.38 -19.84 18.09
C LEU A 161 11.34 -19.16 19.06
N ASP A 162 11.52 -19.69 20.28
CA ASP A 162 12.42 -19.09 21.28
C ASP A 162 13.86 -19.00 20.78
N GLY A 163 14.40 -17.78 20.76
CA GLY A 163 15.75 -17.49 20.25
C GLY A 163 15.91 -17.66 18.73
N LYS A 164 14.85 -17.96 17.99
CA LYS A 164 14.87 -18.16 16.53
C LYS A 164 14.85 -16.87 15.76
N HIS A 165 15.45 -16.87 14.58
CA HIS A 165 15.43 -15.76 13.62
C HIS A 165 14.24 -15.87 12.69
N ILE A 166 13.33 -14.88 12.76
CA ILE A 166 12.15 -14.78 11.92
C ILE A 166 12.35 -13.65 10.90
N GLY A 167 12.36 -13.99 9.61
CA GLY A 167 12.37 -13.00 8.53
C GLY A 167 11.01 -12.38 8.35
N VAL A 168 10.95 -11.05 8.32
CA VAL A 168 9.75 -10.25 8.08
C VAL A 168 10.05 -9.14 7.08
N SER A 169 9.01 -8.61 6.41
CA SER A 169 9.19 -7.48 5.50
C SER A 169 9.24 -6.15 6.26
N GLN A 170 10.18 -5.28 5.89
CA GLN A 170 10.33 -3.93 6.44
C GLN A 170 9.02 -3.12 6.29
N GLY A 171 8.52 -2.56 7.40
CA GLY A 171 7.30 -1.75 7.41
C GLY A 171 5.99 -2.54 7.36
N SER A 172 6.04 -3.89 7.47
CA SER A 172 4.86 -4.73 7.69
C SER A 172 4.40 -4.70 9.16
N THR A 173 3.18 -5.19 9.41
CA THR A 173 2.62 -5.38 10.75
C THR A 173 3.05 -6.70 11.38
N THR A 174 3.63 -7.60 10.60
CA THR A 174 3.86 -9.01 10.92
C THR A 174 4.61 -9.24 12.24
N LYS A 175 5.67 -8.45 12.48
CA LYS A 175 6.45 -8.53 13.72
C LYS A 175 5.61 -8.25 14.96
N ASP A 176 4.80 -7.18 14.90
CA ASP A 176 3.98 -6.76 16.03
C ASP A 176 2.87 -7.78 16.29
N GLU A 177 2.26 -8.32 15.22
CA GLU A 177 1.21 -9.34 15.32
C GLU A 177 1.74 -10.65 15.91
N ILE A 178 2.93 -11.11 15.52
CA ILE A 178 3.54 -12.29 16.13
C ILE A 178 3.85 -12.04 17.61
N THR A 179 4.43 -10.90 17.92
CA THR A 179 4.76 -10.53 19.31
C THR A 179 3.51 -10.51 20.17
N LYS A 180 2.44 -9.89 19.66
CA LYS A 180 1.13 -9.84 20.32
C LYS A 180 0.54 -11.23 20.50
N MET A 181 0.54 -12.05 19.46
CA MET A 181 0.02 -13.43 19.51
C MET A 181 0.71 -14.26 20.58
N LEU A 182 2.06 -14.22 20.64
CA LEU A 182 2.82 -14.95 21.66
C LEU A 182 2.42 -14.51 23.07
N GLN A 183 2.28 -13.22 23.31
CA GLN A 183 1.89 -12.67 24.62
C GLN A 183 0.45 -13.06 25.00
N ASP A 184 -0.51 -12.85 24.10
CA ASP A 184 -1.92 -13.06 24.35
C ASP A 184 -2.26 -14.54 24.62
N ASN A 185 -1.51 -15.46 24.02
CA ASN A 185 -1.72 -16.91 24.17
C ASN A 185 -0.79 -17.56 25.23
N GLY A 186 -0.01 -16.75 25.97
CA GLY A 186 0.82 -17.24 27.06
C GLY A 186 2.03 -18.06 26.59
N PHE A 187 2.46 -17.92 25.32
CA PHE A 187 3.72 -18.46 24.85
C PHE A 187 4.90 -17.69 25.44
N THR A 188 5.97 -18.37 25.76
CA THR A 188 7.16 -17.78 26.40
C THR A 188 8.31 -17.51 25.42
N ALA A 189 8.12 -17.85 24.14
CA ALA A 189 9.11 -17.66 23.11
C ALA A 189 9.46 -16.17 22.89
N THR A 190 10.74 -15.90 22.71
CA THR A 190 11.32 -14.57 22.46
C THR A 190 12.12 -14.60 21.15
N PRO A 191 11.45 -14.60 19.98
CA PRO A 191 12.15 -14.65 18.69
C PRO A 191 12.91 -13.37 18.40
N GLN A 192 13.90 -13.45 17.51
CA GLN A 192 14.58 -12.33 16.90
C GLN A 192 13.95 -12.06 15.52
N PHE A 193 13.78 -10.79 15.14
CA PHE A 193 13.21 -10.43 13.86
C PHE A 193 14.25 -9.81 12.94
N ASP A 194 14.43 -10.42 11.76
CA ASP A 194 15.31 -9.93 10.70
C ASP A 194 14.45 -9.30 9.59
N GLU A 195 14.69 -8.04 9.30
CA GLU A 195 13.89 -7.27 8.36
C GLU A 195 14.50 -7.26 6.95
N TYR A 196 13.69 -7.63 5.95
CA TYR A 196 14.07 -7.74 4.54
C TYR A 196 13.28 -6.74 3.66
N PRO A 197 13.84 -6.34 2.51
CA PRO A 197 13.16 -5.38 1.61
C PRO A 197 11.98 -5.97 0.86
N ASP A 198 11.99 -7.26 0.54
CA ASP A 198 10.99 -7.98 -0.24
C ASP A 198 10.84 -9.44 0.19
N TYR A 199 9.74 -10.08 -0.22
CA TYR A 199 9.42 -11.45 0.17
C TYR A 199 10.34 -12.52 -0.47
N PRO A 200 10.74 -12.42 -1.75
CA PRO A 200 11.71 -13.35 -2.33
C PRO A 200 13.04 -13.40 -1.57
N SER A 201 13.51 -12.26 -1.05
CA SER A 201 14.73 -12.20 -0.22
C SER A 201 14.56 -12.95 1.10
N ILE A 202 13.38 -12.86 1.74
CA ILE A 202 13.09 -13.60 2.98
C ILE A 202 13.09 -15.11 2.69
N ASN A 203 12.38 -15.53 1.62
CA ASN A 203 12.35 -16.95 1.24
C ASN A 203 13.75 -17.48 0.93
N SER A 204 14.58 -16.72 0.22
CA SER A 204 15.96 -17.10 -0.07
C SER A 204 16.81 -17.25 1.20
N ALA A 205 16.61 -16.38 2.20
CA ALA A 205 17.28 -16.47 3.48
C ALA A 205 16.85 -17.71 4.28
N LEU A 206 15.55 -18.08 4.24
CA LEU A 206 15.03 -19.32 4.83
C LEU A 206 15.63 -20.55 4.14
N ASP A 207 15.67 -20.57 2.80
CA ASP A 207 16.25 -21.68 2.04
C ASP A 207 17.74 -21.86 2.36
N ALA A 208 18.47 -20.76 2.48
CA ALA A 208 19.90 -20.75 2.84
C ALA A 208 20.16 -21.07 4.33
N GLY A 209 19.14 -21.14 5.19
CA GLY A 209 19.29 -21.34 6.64
C GLY A 209 19.89 -20.14 7.37
N GLN A 210 19.78 -18.95 6.81
CA GLN A 210 20.18 -17.69 7.45
C GLN A 210 19.15 -17.22 8.49
N ILE A 211 17.89 -17.61 8.30
CA ILE A 211 16.78 -17.46 9.24
C ILE A 211 16.12 -18.81 9.46
N ASP A 212 15.39 -18.95 10.56
CA ASP A 212 14.72 -20.17 10.96
C ASP A 212 13.26 -20.22 10.46
N ALA A 213 12.63 -19.05 10.28
CA ALA A 213 11.26 -18.93 9.86
C ALA A 213 11.05 -17.70 8.95
N PHE A 214 10.06 -17.77 8.07
CA PHE A 214 9.57 -16.67 7.25
C PHE A 214 8.12 -16.36 7.63
N ALA A 215 7.82 -15.14 8.03
CA ALA A 215 6.49 -14.75 8.43
C ALA A 215 5.92 -13.61 7.57
N MET A 216 4.67 -13.79 7.15
CA MET A 216 3.82 -12.82 6.46
C MET A 216 2.37 -13.36 6.40
N ASP A 217 1.54 -12.78 5.53
CA ASP A 217 0.14 -13.17 5.39
C ASP A 217 -0.01 -14.57 4.78
N ARG A 218 -0.93 -15.38 5.33
CA ARG A 218 -1.03 -16.82 5.07
C ARG A 218 -1.33 -17.16 3.61
N SER A 219 -2.23 -16.41 2.96
CA SER A 219 -2.54 -16.65 1.55
C SER A 219 -1.31 -16.51 0.67
N THR A 220 -0.43 -15.56 0.99
CA THR A 220 0.83 -15.37 0.26
C THR A 220 1.86 -16.43 0.63
N LEU A 221 2.01 -16.80 1.90
CA LEU A 221 2.92 -17.90 2.31
C LEU A 221 2.61 -19.22 1.63
N LYS A 222 1.33 -19.46 1.29
CA LYS A 222 0.91 -20.65 0.56
C LYS A 222 1.68 -20.83 -0.76
N THR A 223 2.06 -19.73 -1.41
CA THR A 223 2.85 -19.76 -2.66
C THR A 223 4.32 -20.14 -2.45
N TYR A 224 4.83 -20.01 -1.22
CA TYR A 224 6.19 -20.41 -0.81
C TYR A 224 6.24 -21.78 -0.14
N THR A 225 5.08 -22.40 0.12
CA THR A 225 5.00 -23.74 0.68
C THR A 225 5.42 -24.75 -0.38
N THR A 226 6.33 -25.66 -0.02
CA THR A 226 6.89 -26.70 -0.87
C THR A 226 6.95 -28.01 -0.08
N ASP A 227 7.47 -29.08 -0.68
CA ASP A 227 7.57 -30.38 0.00
C ASP A 227 8.47 -30.35 1.25
N ASP A 228 9.40 -29.38 1.32
CA ASP A 228 10.37 -29.19 2.40
C ASP A 228 10.04 -27.99 3.30
N LYS A 229 8.93 -27.29 3.09
CA LYS A 229 8.46 -26.17 3.92
C LYS A 229 6.98 -26.33 4.27
N GLU A 230 6.62 -25.92 5.47
CA GLU A 230 5.25 -25.98 5.99
C GLU A 230 4.90 -24.78 6.86
N LEU A 231 3.61 -24.51 7.00
CA LEU A 231 3.13 -23.51 7.95
C LEU A 231 3.19 -24.10 9.37
N LEU A 232 3.82 -23.34 10.28
CA LEU A 232 3.87 -23.69 11.69
C LEU A 232 2.48 -23.50 12.33
N GLN A 233 1.93 -24.59 12.88
CA GLN A 233 0.63 -24.61 13.56
C GLN A 233 -0.46 -23.82 12.82
N PRO A 234 -0.85 -24.24 11.60
CA PRO A 234 -1.80 -23.51 10.76
C PRO A 234 -3.21 -23.40 11.37
N GLU A 235 -3.52 -24.22 12.40
CA GLU A 235 -4.78 -24.17 13.17
C GLU A 235 -4.86 -22.94 14.11
N ILE A 236 -3.73 -22.31 14.42
CA ILE A 236 -3.71 -21.07 15.22
C ILE A 236 -3.90 -19.88 14.28
N GLU A 237 -5.09 -19.29 14.34
CA GLU A 237 -5.41 -18.06 13.59
C GLU A 237 -5.09 -16.83 14.44
N PHE A 238 -4.27 -15.90 13.89
CA PHE A 238 -3.89 -14.68 14.58
C PHE A 238 -3.54 -13.56 13.60
N GLY A 239 -3.48 -12.33 14.11
CA GLY A 239 -3.02 -11.17 13.36
C GLY A 239 -3.87 -10.92 12.11
N ALA A 240 -5.19 -10.69 12.28
CA ALA A 240 -6.08 -10.37 11.18
C ALA A 240 -5.55 -9.17 10.37
N GLN A 241 -5.48 -9.31 9.06
CA GLN A 241 -4.96 -8.35 8.12
C GLN A 241 -6.10 -7.89 7.21
N ASP A 242 -6.80 -6.85 7.63
CA ASP A 242 -7.86 -6.21 6.85
C ASP A 242 -7.23 -5.34 5.78
N TYR A 243 -7.30 -5.73 4.51
CA TYR A 243 -6.72 -4.98 3.39
C TYR A 243 -7.68 -3.92 2.87
N GLY A 244 -7.20 -2.67 2.76
CA GLY A 244 -7.91 -1.56 2.15
C GLY A 244 -7.09 -0.82 1.11
N ILE A 245 -7.77 -0.10 0.22
CA ILE A 245 -7.13 0.86 -0.66
C ILE A 245 -6.79 2.10 0.16
N ALA A 246 -5.54 2.54 0.09
CA ALA A 246 -5.11 3.77 0.76
C ALA A 246 -4.98 4.93 -0.24
N THR A 247 -5.41 6.11 0.18
CA THR A 247 -5.31 7.37 -0.55
C THR A 247 -4.77 8.46 0.35
N LYS A 248 -4.35 9.59 -0.23
CA LYS A 248 -3.90 10.76 0.53
C LYS A 248 -5.01 11.25 1.45
N LYS A 249 -4.66 11.58 2.68
CA LYS A 249 -5.61 12.05 3.68
C LYS A 249 -6.42 13.25 3.21
N GLY A 250 -7.76 13.15 3.31
CA GLY A 250 -8.70 14.21 2.91
C GLY A 250 -8.83 14.40 1.38
N SER A 251 -8.38 13.44 0.57
CA SER A 251 -8.56 13.47 -0.87
C SER A 251 -9.99 13.11 -1.27
N ASP A 252 -10.54 13.78 -2.30
CA ASP A 252 -11.83 13.40 -2.92
C ASP A 252 -11.78 12.03 -3.61
N LEU A 253 -10.59 11.51 -3.90
CA LEU A 253 -10.39 10.15 -4.39
C LEU A 253 -10.80 9.09 -3.35
N SER A 254 -10.72 9.41 -2.06
CA SER A 254 -11.09 8.50 -0.97
C SER A 254 -12.57 8.09 -1.05
N GLU A 255 -13.47 9.02 -1.39
CA GLU A 255 -14.89 8.74 -1.57
C GLU A 255 -15.15 7.83 -2.78
N VAL A 256 -14.39 8.02 -3.87
CA VAL A 256 -14.52 7.19 -5.09
C VAL A 256 -14.04 5.77 -4.83
N THR A 257 -12.87 5.61 -4.19
CA THR A 257 -12.32 4.27 -3.85
C THR A 257 -13.22 3.52 -2.88
N GLU A 258 -13.77 4.21 -1.88
CA GLU A 258 -14.72 3.64 -0.94
C GLU A 258 -16.01 3.17 -1.62
N ALA A 259 -16.56 3.98 -2.52
CA ALA A 259 -17.76 3.59 -3.28
C ALA A 259 -17.51 2.35 -4.16
N VAL A 260 -16.33 2.25 -4.79
CA VAL A 260 -15.96 1.08 -5.59
C VAL A 260 -15.81 -0.16 -4.71
N VAL A 261 -15.09 -0.08 -3.58
CA VAL A 261 -14.91 -1.23 -2.69
C VAL A 261 -16.25 -1.73 -2.16
N LYS A 262 -17.15 -0.84 -1.76
CA LYS A 262 -18.53 -1.22 -1.35
C LYS A 262 -19.30 -1.93 -2.46
N ASP A 263 -19.21 -1.45 -3.68
CA ASP A 263 -19.90 -2.05 -4.82
C ASP A 263 -19.36 -3.44 -5.12
N VAL A 264 -18.04 -3.60 -5.32
CA VAL A 264 -17.39 -4.88 -5.66
C VAL A 264 -17.49 -5.93 -4.53
N THR A 265 -17.57 -5.49 -3.28
CA THR A 265 -17.79 -6.39 -2.13
C THR A 265 -19.25 -6.85 -2.07
N SER A 266 -20.21 -5.93 -2.28
CA SER A 266 -21.63 -6.24 -2.15
C SER A 266 -22.19 -7.05 -3.33
N ASN A 267 -21.62 -6.93 -4.52
CA ASN A 267 -22.07 -7.64 -5.72
C ASN A 267 -21.43 -9.02 -5.93
N GLY A 268 -20.48 -9.42 -5.04
CA GLY A 268 -19.80 -10.73 -5.06
C GLY A 268 -18.56 -10.80 -5.97
N TRP A 269 -18.17 -9.69 -6.60
CA TRP A 269 -17.00 -9.65 -7.47
C TRP A 269 -15.69 -10.03 -6.73
N ILE A 270 -15.51 -9.56 -5.49
CA ILE A 270 -14.35 -9.93 -4.66
C ILE A 270 -14.28 -11.44 -4.43
N ASP A 271 -15.42 -12.11 -4.16
CA ASP A 271 -15.46 -13.56 -3.94
C ASP A 271 -15.11 -14.33 -5.23
N GLU A 272 -15.55 -13.84 -6.39
CA GLU A 272 -15.18 -14.40 -7.69
C GLU A 272 -13.67 -14.24 -7.97
N GLU A 273 -13.09 -13.07 -7.66
CA GLU A 273 -11.65 -12.83 -7.80
C GLU A 273 -10.81 -13.71 -6.86
N ILE A 274 -11.24 -13.87 -5.60
CA ILE A 274 -10.59 -14.78 -4.63
C ILE A 274 -10.52 -16.20 -5.18
N GLN A 275 -11.61 -16.68 -5.82
CA GLN A 275 -11.64 -18.01 -6.43
C GLN A 275 -10.76 -18.08 -7.68
N THR A 276 -10.86 -17.07 -8.55
CA THR A 276 -10.11 -16.99 -9.81
C THR A 276 -8.60 -17.02 -9.58
N TRP A 277 -8.15 -16.30 -8.57
CA TRP A 277 -6.73 -16.20 -8.22
C TRP A 277 -6.26 -17.23 -7.18
N GLY A 278 -7.15 -18.11 -6.71
CA GLY A 278 -6.81 -19.19 -5.76
C GLY A 278 -6.35 -18.68 -4.38
N LEU A 279 -6.93 -17.56 -3.91
CA LEU A 279 -6.59 -16.89 -2.66
C LEU A 279 -7.34 -17.47 -1.43
N LEU A 280 -7.95 -18.63 -1.55
CA LEU A 280 -8.69 -19.32 -0.47
C LEU A 280 -7.75 -19.95 0.56
#